data_ba3cbe06d3e41569c529280495d8de91
#
_entry.id   ba3cbe06d3e41569c529280495d8de91
#
_cell.length_a   1.000
_cell.length_b   1.000
_cell.length_c   1.000
_cell.angle_alpha   90.00
_cell.angle_beta   90.00
_cell.angle_gamma   90.00
#
_symmetry.space_group_name_H-M   'P 1'
#
loop_
_entity.id
_entity.type
_entity.pdbx_description
1 polymer ?
#
loop_
_entity_poly.entity_id
_entity_poly.type
_entity_poly.pdbx_seq_one_letter_code
_entity_poly.pdbx_strand_id
1 'polypeptide(L)'
;MILIPPRYPYLHDGIDVYLGDKSEVTFVYLSSRQRLRIKCHPGLIESLTWMRGRKTVPEILRLFREAYADSGLGDAEVEGFIRYLHTKNIIVDEDWFERLGLPTPYQERLQRQLHFLMDLVDSPAHVAGIQQRIMRTKVAIFGVGAVGGWIARELAMMGFQRFVLVDPDNTEASDAARHAFANGLRIGEPKVGVVAEGLREIDPAIEVSAYPIALNIDTRLDELLGDVGLIVNAADEPYIGYTSVKLSRYAVRSNLPVLIAGGFDAHLASFGEMIVPRQTPCADCYVNYFRESLADWKPVHHPVTNRDKGFGGWSALSVISASAACLQVLKYFIDPKLVSRGRRTEFLAQDYSTYSFEVTRDLHCKVCGDR
;
A
#
# COMPACT_ATOMS: atom_id res chain seq x y z
N MET A 1 0.49 -23.71 -14.75
CA MET A 1 0.66 -22.72 -15.83
C MET A 1 2.07 -22.93 -16.36
N ILE A 2 2.26 -23.24 -17.65
CA ILE A 2 3.59 -23.35 -18.25
C ILE A 2 4.12 -21.94 -18.40
N LEU A 3 5.08 -21.55 -17.57
CA LEU A 3 5.76 -20.27 -17.71
C LEU A 3 6.52 -20.27 -19.04
N ILE A 4 6.14 -19.36 -19.93
CA ILE A 4 6.86 -19.12 -21.17
C ILE A 4 8.17 -18.42 -20.78
N PRO A 5 9.35 -18.92 -21.23
CA PRO A 5 10.62 -18.26 -20.93
C PRO A 5 10.63 -16.83 -21.49
N PRO A 6 11.38 -15.91 -20.87
CA PRO A 6 11.47 -14.54 -21.34
C PRO A 6 12.05 -14.50 -22.76
N ARG A 7 11.53 -13.60 -23.58
CA ARG A 7 12.05 -13.40 -24.95
C ARG A 7 13.47 -12.82 -24.94
N TYR A 8 13.67 -11.84 -24.03
CA TYR A 8 14.93 -11.16 -23.80
C TYR A 8 15.30 -11.32 -22.33
N PRO A 9 15.96 -12.44 -21.94
CA PRO A 9 16.32 -12.65 -20.55
C PRO A 9 17.17 -11.52 -19.99
N TYR A 10 16.74 -10.98 -18.86
CA TYR A 10 17.42 -9.89 -18.19
C TYR A 10 17.42 -10.15 -16.67
N LEU A 11 18.58 -9.96 -16.04
CA LEU A 11 18.68 -10.04 -14.59
C LEU A 11 17.85 -8.91 -13.95
N HIS A 12 16.90 -9.28 -13.11
CA HIS A 12 15.99 -8.33 -12.48
C HIS A 12 16.74 -7.32 -11.62
N ASP A 13 16.45 -6.02 -11.76
CA ASP A 13 17.13 -4.93 -11.04
C ASP A 13 16.99 -5.02 -9.52
N GLY A 14 15.96 -5.69 -9.01
CA GLY A 14 15.74 -5.98 -7.59
C GLY A 14 16.55 -7.14 -7.02
N ILE A 15 17.53 -7.68 -7.79
CA ILE A 15 18.36 -8.83 -7.41
C ILE A 15 19.84 -8.46 -7.39
N ASP A 16 20.48 -8.62 -6.24
CA ASP A 16 21.93 -8.60 -6.12
C ASP A 16 22.50 -10.01 -6.35
N VAL A 17 23.64 -10.09 -7.04
CA VAL A 17 24.33 -11.36 -7.35
C VAL A 17 25.69 -11.37 -6.70
N TYR A 18 25.96 -12.40 -5.90
CA TYR A 18 27.25 -12.64 -5.26
C TYR A 18 27.83 -13.96 -5.74
N LEU A 19 29.08 -13.93 -6.15
CA LEU A 19 29.83 -15.13 -6.54
C LEU A 19 30.52 -15.68 -5.29
N GLY A 20 30.31 -16.97 -5.05
CA GLY A 20 31.05 -17.74 -4.06
C GLY A 20 32.27 -18.44 -4.69
N ASP A 21 32.58 -19.62 -4.20
CA ASP A 21 33.55 -20.48 -4.84
C ASP A 21 33.12 -20.80 -6.28
N LYS A 22 34.09 -21.25 -7.13
CA LYS A 22 33.98 -21.36 -8.60
C LYS A 22 32.68 -21.94 -9.19
N SER A 23 31.82 -22.54 -8.38
CA SER A 23 30.58 -23.18 -8.82
C SER A 23 29.34 -22.68 -8.02
N GLU A 24 29.48 -21.62 -7.24
CA GLU A 24 28.38 -21.13 -6.40
C GLU A 24 28.00 -19.69 -6.73
N VAL A 25 26.71 -19.44 -6.84
CA VAL A 25 26.12 -18.09 -6.97
C VAL A 25 25.02 -17.90 -5.94
N THR A 26 24.99 -16.75 -5.30
CA THR A 26 23.94 -16.35 -4.36
C THR A 26 23.21 -15.14 -4.92
N PHE A 27 21.90 -15.27 -5.08
CA PHE A 27 20.97 -14.21 -5.42
C PHE A 27 20.33 -13.67 -4.14
N VAL A 28 20.31 -12.34 -3.97
CA VAL A 28 19.70 -11.66 -2.83
C VAL A 28 18.57 -10.78 -3.33
N TYR A 29 17.35 -11.07 -2.89
CA TYR A 29 16.17 -10.25 -3.21
C TYR A 29 16.19 -8.99 -2.34
N LEU A 30 16.33 -7.82 -2.96
CA LEU A 30 16.43 -6.53 -2.25
C LEU A 30 15.17 -6.21 -1.46
N SER A 31 14.00 -6.59 -1.98
CA SER A 31 12.69 -6.36 -1.36
C SER A 31 12.45 -7.13 -0.05
N SER A 32 13.08 -8.32 0.11
CA SER A 32 12.81 -9.23 1.25
C SER A 32 14.05 -9.65 2.03
N ARG A 33 15.26 -9.35 1.50
CA ARG A 33 16.54 -9.88 1.99
C ARG A 33 16.67 -11.40 1.96
N GLN A 34 15.71 -12.08 1.32
CA GLN A 34 15.82 -13.53 1.09
C GLN A 34 17.01 -13.85 0.17
N ARG A 35 17.55 -15.03 0.35
CA ARG A 35 18.72 -15.49 -0.40
C ARG A 35 18.42 -16.81 -1.08
N LEU A 36 18.76 -16.91 -2.36
CA LEU A 36 18.77 -18.17 -3.10
C LEU A 36 20.21 -18.50 -3.47
N ARG A 37 20.74 -19.61 -2.98
CA ARG A 37 22.08 -20.10 -3.27
C ARG A 37 21.98 -21.30 -4.21
N ILE A 38 22.74 -21.26 -5.29
CA ILE A 38 22.76 -22.31 -6.32
C ILE A 38 24.21 -22.75 -6.57
N LYS A 39 24.41 -24.06 -6.66
CA LYS A 39 25.65 -24.64 -7.20
C LYS A 39 25.37 -25.06 -8.63
N CYS A 40 26.13 -24.55 -9.58
CA CYS A 40 26.00 -24.86 -10.99
C CYS A 40 27.35 -24.71 -11.71
N HIS A 41 27.40 -25.13 -12.95
CA HIS A 41 28.61 -24.98 -13.75
C HIS A 41 28.99 -23.50 -13.91
N PRO A 42 30.29 -23.11 -13.82
CA PRO A 42 30.72 -21.70 -13.94
C PRO A 42 30.21 -21.00 -15.20
N GLY A 43 30.15 -21.71 -16.34
CA GLY A 43 29.62 -21.19 -17.58
C GLY A 43 28.15 -20.72 -17.48
N LEU A 44 27.33 -21.42 -16.67
CA LEU A 44 25.95 -20.99 -16.42
C LEU A 44 25.94 -19.69 -15.62
N ILE A 45 26.87 -19.52 -14.67
CA ILE A 45 26.99 -18.26 -13.91
C ILE A 45 27.44 -17.12 -14.84
N GLU A 46 28.44 -17.39 -15.72
CA GLU A 46 28.89 -16.40 -16.67
C GLU A 46 27.82 -15.98 -17.68
N SER A 47 26.93 -16.91 -18.07
CA SER A 47 25.81 -16.61 -18.97
C SER A 47 24.90 -15.50 -18.47
N LEU A 48 24.83 -15.25 -17.16
CA LEU A 48 24.11 -14.10 -16.58
C LEU A 48 24.60 -12.77 -17.12
N THR A 49 25.91 -12.66 -17.45
CA THR A 49 26.47 -11.39 -17.99
C THR A 49 26.03 -11.10 -19.43
N TRP A 50 25.55 -12.13 -20.13
CA TRP A 50 25.05 -12.01 -21.50
C TRP A 50 23.56 -11.67 -21.54
N MET A 51 22.83 -11.83 -20.43
CA MET A 51 21.40 -11.56 -20.30
C MET A 51 21.13 -10.06 -20.16
N ARG A 52 21.46 -9.32 -21.23
CA ARG A 52 21.22 -7.89 -21.37
C ARG A 52 21.35 -7.46 -22.82
N GLY A 53 20.88 -6.28 -23.15
CA GLY A 53 20.98 -5.70 -24.49
C GLY A 53 20.07 -6.43 -25.48
N ARG A 54 18.90 -6.86 -25.00
CA ARG A 54 17.85 -7.55 -25.76
C ARG A 54 18.32 -8.77 -26.54
N LYS A 55 19.24 -9.53 -25.96
CA LYS A 55 19.62 -10.81 -26.53
C LYS A 55 18.53 -11.84 -26.29
N THR A 56 18.19 -12.57 -27.36
CA THR A 56 17.25 -13.69 -27.30
C THR A 56 17.90 -14.93 -26.69
N VAL A 57 17.07 -15.87 -26.21
CA VAL A 57 17.57 -17.17 -25.71
C VAL A 57 18.45 -17.87 -26.75
N PRO A 58 18.09 -18.00 -28.05
CA PRO A 58 18.96 -18.59 -29.07
C PRO A 58 20.33 -17.91 -29.20
N GLU A 59 20.41 -16.60 -29.06
CA GLU A 59 21.68 -15.86 -29.11
C GLU A 59 22.54 -16.17 -27.86
N ILE A 60 21.94 -16.28 -26.67
CA ILE A 60 22.64 -16.69 -25.45
C ILE A 60 23.15 -18.14 -25.59
N LEU A 61 22.35 -19.04 -26.14
CA LEU A 61 22.77 -20.41 -26.40
C LEU A 61 23.95 -20.47 -27.37
N ARG A 62 23.94 -19.65 -28.43
CA ARG A 62 25.08 -19.56 -29.36
C ARG A 62 26.36 -19.10 -28.64
N LEU A 63 26.27 -18.04 -27.85
CA LEU A 63 27.38 -17.51 -27.06
C LEU A 63 27.92 -18.59 -26.08
N PHE A 64 27.03 -19.34 -25.47
CA PHE A 64 27.40 -20.40 -24.54
C PHE A 64 28.18 -21.51 -25.25
N ARG A 65 27.69 -21.99 -26.40
CA ARG A 65 28.40 -23.01 -27.21
C ARG A 65 29.77 -22.54 -27.67
N GLU A 66 29.91 -21.27 -28.05
CA GLU A 66 31.19 -20.68 -28.46
C GLU A 66 32.20 -20.61 -27.29
N ALA A 67 31.73 -20.25 -26.10
CA ALA A 67 32.59 -20.04 -24.93
C ALA A 67 32.87 -21.34 -24.15
N TYR A 68 31.98 -22.34 -24.21
CA TYR A 68 32.00 -23.55 -23.38
C TYR A 68 31.77 -24.81 -24.15
N ALA A 69 32.36 -24.94 -25.35
CA ALA A 69 32.22 -26.11 -26.25
C ALA A 69 32.53 -27.45 -25.54
N ASP A 70 33.54 -27.47 -24.68
CA ASP A 70 34.02 -28.69 -23.99
C ASP A 70 33.40 -28.87 -22.59
N SER A 71 32.37 -28.10 -22.22
CA SER A 71 31.80 -28.17 -20.87
C SER A 71 30.96 -29.43 -20.59
N GLY A 72 30.53 -30.13 -21.61
CA GLY A 72 29.56 -31.23 -21.52
C GLY A 72 28.12 -30.76 -21.29
N LEU A 73 27.86 -29.44 -21.26
CA LEU A 73 26.52 -28.85 -21.17
C LEU A 73 25.98 -28.52 -22.56
N GLY A 74 24.72 -28.89 -22.82
CA GLY A 74 24.01 -28.56 -24.03
C GLY A 74 22.99 -27.42 -23.85
N ASP A 75 22.30 -27.13 -24.93
CA ASP A 75 21.27 -26.09 -24.95
C ASP A 75 20.17 -26.31 -23.88
N ALA A 76 19.83 -27.59 -23.64
CA ALA A 76 18.77 -27.95 -22.69
C ALA A 76 19.10 -27.55 -21.25
N GLU A 77 20.36 -27.67 -20.84
CA GLU A 77 20.82 -27.27 -19.50
C GLU A 77 20.80 -25.76 -19.35
N VAL A 78 21.23 -25.01 -20.36
CA VAL A 78 21.22 -23.53 -20.36
C VAL A 78 19.79 -23.02 -20.36
N GLU A 79 18.91 -23.56 -21.22
CA GLU A 79 17.49 -23.20 -21.20
C GLU A 79 16.81 -23.56 -19.87
N GLY A 80 17.17 -24.72 -19.31
CA GLY A 80 16.70 -25.17 -18.00
C GLY A 80 17.08 -24.17 -16.89
N PHE A 81 18.33 -23.68 -16.92
CA PHE A 81 18.82 -22.68 -15.99
C PHE A 81 18.07 -21.34 -16.14
N ILE A 82 17.93 -20.82 -17.37
CA ILE A 82 17.16 -19.60 -17.66
C ILE A 82 15.71 -19.75 -17.14
N ARG A 83 15.07 -20.86 -17.46
CA ARG A 83 13.71 -21.14 -17.02
C ARG A 83 13.59 -21.21 -15.51
N TYR A 84 14.54 -21.89 -14.85
CA TYR A 84 14.58 -21.96 -13.40
C TYR A 84 14.69 -20.56 -12.76
N LEU A 85 15.63 -19.74 -13.23
CA LEU A 85 15.80 -18.38 -12.72
C LEU A 85 14.55 -17.51 -12.98
N HIS A 86 13.88 -17.71 -14.11
CA HIS A 86 12.62 -17.02 -14.42
C HIS A 86 11.50 -17.44 -13.45
N THR A 87 11.38 -18.73 -13.09
CA THR A 87 10.41 -19.18 -12.08
C THR A 87 10.68 -18.63 -10.68
N LYS A 88 11.87 -18.10 -10.45
CA LYS A 88 12.30 -17.48 -9.19
C LYS A 88 12.28 -15.95 -9.24
N ASN A 89 11.73 -15.35 -10.29
CA ASN A 89 11.77 -13.89 -10.53
C ASN A 89 13.19 -13.28 -10.48
N ILE A 90 14.23 -14.08 -10.75
CA ILE A 90 15.61 -13.62 -10.86
C ILE A 90 15.86 -13.05 -12.26
N ILE A 91 15.23 -13.64 -13.26
CA ILE A 91 15.26 -13.18 -14.64
C ILE A 91 13.86 -12.77 -15.07
N VAL A 92 13.76 -11.63 -15.73
CA VAL A 92 12.55 -11.09 -16.34
C VAL A 92 12.79 -10.83 -17.83
N ASP A 93 11.78 -10.39 -18.55
CA ASP A 93 11.94 -9.89 -19.91
C ASP A 93 12.48 -8.46 -19.88
N GLU A 94 13.54 -8.14 -20.61
CA GLU A 94 14.18 -6.81 -20.59
C GLU A 94 13.23 -5.69 -21.02
N ASP A 95 12.26 -6.00 -21.90
CA ASP A 95 11.28 -5.03 -22.40
C ASP A 95 9.94 -5.05 -21.63
N TRP A 96 9.90 -5.69 -20.43
CA TRP A 96 8.67 -5.83 -19.64
C TRP A 96 8.01 -4.50 -19.33
N PHE A 97 8.82 -3.49 -19.00
CA PHE A 97 8.33 -2.17 -18.60
C PHE A 97 7.63 -1.45 -19.77
N GLU A 98 8.21 -1.53 -20.96
CA GLU A 98 7.66 -0.93 -22.18
C GLU A 98 6.31 -1.56 -22.57
N ARG A 99 6.11 -2.84 -22.24
CA ARG A 99 4.91 -3.62 -22.56
C ARG A 99 3.80 -3.54 -21.51
N LEU A 100 3.93 -2.70 -20.47
CA LEU A 100 2.88 -2.56 -19.45
C LEU A 100 1.55 -2.04 -20.01
N GLY A 101 1.57 -1.28 -21.11
CA GLY A 101 0.35 -0.77 -21.75
C GLY A 101 -0.36 0.30 -20.91
N LEU A 102 0.37 0.98 -20.03
CA LEU A 102 -0.11 2.15 -19.30
C LEU A 102 0.11 3.41 -20.16
N PRO A 103 -0.70 4.48 -20.00
CA PRO A 103 -0.44 5.75 -20.68
C PRO A 103 0.95 6.28 -20.31
N THR A 104 1.73 6.71 -21.30
CA THR A 104 3.14 7.11 -21.16
C THR A 104 3.39 8.09 -20.00
N PRO A 105 2.63 9.19 -19.82
CA PRO A 105 2.88 10.11 -18.71
C PRO A 105 2.77 9.45 -17.32
N TYR A 106 1.84 8.48 -17.18
CA TYR A 106 1.70 7.73 -15.93
C TYR A 106 2.80 6.72 -15.74
N GLN A 107 3.19 6.03 -16.80
CA GLN A 107 4.26 5.05 -16.76
C GLN A 107 5.59 5.70 -16.36
N GLU A 108 5.91 6.86 -16.92
CA GLU A 108 7.10 7.64 -16.56
C GLU A 108 7.04 8.13 -15.11
N ARG A 109 5.94 8.75 -14.71
CA ARG A 109 5.75 9.28 -13.34
C ARG A 109 5.82 8.18 -12.29
N LEU A 110 5.22 7.02 -12.55
CA LEU A 110 5.12 5.90 -11.62
C LEU A 110 6.25 4.87 -11.76
N GLN A 111 7.27 5.15 -12.56
CA GLN A 111 8.34 4.20 -12.88
C GLN A 111 8.88 3.47 -11.63
N ARG A 112 9.23 4.20 -10.59
CA ARG A 112 9.78 3.62 -9.35
C ARG A 112 8.80 2.67 -8.67
N GLN A 113 7.53 3.05 -8.63
CA GLN A 113 6.46 2.22 -8.05
C GLN A 113 6.21 0.96 -8.89
N LEU A 114 6.22 1.06 -10.21
CA LEU A 114 6.00 -0.07 -11.11
C LEU A 114 7.13 -1.10 -10.99
N HIS A 115 8.39 -0.65 -10.87
CA HIS A 115 9.53 -1.52 -10.56
C HIS A 115 9.36 -2.19 -9.18
N PHE A 116 8.98 -1.42 -8.15
CA PHE A 116 8.71 -1.99 -6.83
C PHE A 116 7.58 -3.04 -6.86
N LEU A 117 6.51 -2.80 -7.62
CA LEU A 117 5.44 -3.78 -7.81
C LEU A 117 5.95 -5.05 -8.49
N MET A 118 6.86 -4.92 -9.48
CA MET A 118 7.45 -6.07 -10.16
C MET A 118 8.27 -6.96 -9.22
N ASP A 119 8.87 -6.39 -8.17
CA ASP A 119 9.56 -7.16 -7.11
C ASP A 119 8.59 -8.00 -6.26
N LEU A 120 7.31 -7.64 -6.23
CA LEU A 120 6.30 -8.25 -5.35
C LEU A 120 5.36 -9.22 -6.07
N VAL A 121 5.29 -9.15 -7.40
CA VAL A 121 4.37 -9.98 -8.20
C VAL A 121 5.12 -10.76 -9.28
N ASP A 122 4.41 -11.67 -9.93
CA ASP A 122 5.01 -12.70 -10.79
C ASP A 122 5.07 -12.32 -12.27
N SER A 123 4.46 -11.21 -12.67
CA SER A 123 4.39 -10.87 -14.11
C SER A 123 4.10 -9.39 -14.38
N PRO A 124 4.56 -8.86 -15.52
CA PRO A 124 4.23 -7.50 -15.97
C PRO A 124 2.73 -7.26 -16.12
N ALA A 125 1.97 -8.25 -16.57
CA ALA A 125 0.52 -8.16 -16.68
C ALA A 125 -0.15 -7.96 -15.32
N HIS A 126 0.38 -8.57 -14.26
CA HIS A 126 -0.08 -8.39 -12.90
C HIS A 126 0.23 -6.98 -12.39
N VAL A 127 1.44 -6.46 -12.63
CA VAL A 127 1.81 -5.06 -12.35
C VAL A 127 0.84 -4.09 -13.01
N ALA A 128 0.62 -4.25 -14.32
CA ALA A 128 -0.30 -3.41 -15.08
C ALA A 128 -1.74 -3.48 -14.55
N GLY A 129 -2.22 -4.68 -14.21
CA GLY A 129 -3.55 -4.90 -13.64
C GLY A 129 -3.73 -4.21 -12.29
N ILE A 130 -2.75 -4.27 -11.40
CA ILE A 130 -2.76 -3.56 -10.11
C ILE A 130 -2.84 -2.06 -10.35
N GLN A 131 -1.94 -1.51 -11.18
CA GLN A 131 -1.89 -0.08 -11.43
C GLN A 131 -3.15 0.44 -12.10
N GLN A 132 -3.72 -0.28 -13.06
CA GLN A 132 -4.99 0.09 -13.69
C GLN A 132 -6.15 0.09 -12.70
N ARG A 133 -6.19 -0.86 -11.75
CA ARG A 133 -7.21 -0.86 -10.69
C ARG A 133 -7.06 0.36 -9.79
N ILE A 134 -5.84 0.71 -9.39
CA ILE A 134 -5.55 1.92 -8.60
C ILE A 134 -6.08 3.16 -9.33
N MET A 135 -5.72 3.35 -10.59
CA MET A 135 -6.11 4.52 -11.39
C MET A 135 -7.64 4.66 -11.56
N ARG A 136 -8.36 3.53 -11.66
CA ARG A 136 -9.82 3.53 -11.85
C ARG A 136 -10.61 3.67 -10.55
N THR A 137 -9.99 3.38 -9.41
CA THR A 137 -10.68 3.38 -8.12
C THR A 137 -10.91 4.81 -7.64
N LYS A 138 -12.16 5.12 -7.30
CA LYS A 138 -12.53 6.35 -6.60
C LYS A 138 -12.39 6.13 -5.10
N VAL A 139 -11.71 7.04 -4.43
CA VAL A 139 -11.44 6.97 -2.98
C VAL A 139 -12.22 8.05 -2.26
N ALA A 140 -12.95 7.67 -1.21
CA ALA A 140 -13.55 8.63 -0.29
C ALA A 140 -12.69 8.73 0.98
N ILE A 141 -12.30 9.95 1.35
CA ILE A 141 -11.50 10.24 2.55
C ILE A 141 -12.35 11.11 3.48
N PHE A 142 -12.64 10.57 4.66
CA PHE A 142 -13.30 11.26 5.75
C PHE A 142 -12.24 11.72 6.74
N GLY A 143 -12.17 13.04 6.97
CA GLY A 143 -11.09 13.69 7.69
C GLY A 143 -9.86 13.91 6.81
N VAL A 144 -9.57 15.16 6.45
CA VAL A 144 -8.40 15.54 5.66
C VAL A 144 -7.43 16.43 6.45
N GLY A 145 -7.40 16.25 7.77
CA GLY A 145 -6.43 16.88 8.67
C GLY A 145 -5.01 16.31 8.51
N ALA A 146 -4.25 16.28 9.61
CA ALA A 146 -2.84 15.89 9.61
C ALA A 146 -2.58 14.50 9.02
N VAL A 147 -3.35 13.47 9.39
CA VAL A 147 -3.16 12.10 8.86
C VAL A 147 -3.85 11.95 7.50
N GLY A 148 -5.12 12.33 7.39
CA GLY A 148 -5.89 12.16 6.16
C GLY A 148 -5.36 12.99 4.98
N GLY A 149 -4.80 14.16 5.24
CA GLY A 149 -4.13 14.98 4.22
C GLY A 149 -2.88 14.28 3.64
N TRP A 150 -2.06 13.65 4.49
CA TRP A 150 -0.91 12.85 4.03
C TRP A 150 -1.36 11.60 3.28
N ILE A 151 -2.42 10.91 3.74
CA ILE A 151 -2.99 9.77 3.00
C ILE A 151 -3.47 10.22 1.62
N ALA A 152 -4.21 11.32 1.53
CA ALA A 152 -4.69 11.86 0.25
C ALA A 152 -3.53 12.11 -0.72
N ARG A 153 -2.45 12.75 -0.22
CA ARG A 153 -1.24 13.02 -0.99
C ARG A 153 -0.56 11.74 -1.47
N GLU A 154 -0.33 10.78 -0.58
CA GLU A 154 0.34 9.53 -0.93
C GLU A 154 -0.49 8.69 -1.91
N LEU A 155 -1.82 8.61 -1.74
CA LEU A 155 -2.68 7.90 -2.68
C LEU A 155 -2.66 8.56 -4.07
N ALA A 156 -2.62 9.90 -4.16
CA ALA A 156 -2.44 10.59 -5.44
C ALA A 156 -1.07 10.27 -6.07
N MET A 157 0.00 10.24 -5.28
CA MET A 157 1.34 9.82 -5.72
C MET A 157 1.36 8.35 -6.18
N MET A 158 0.53 7.48 -5.59
CA MET A 158 0.36 6.09 -6.03
C MET A 158 -0.43 5.96 -7.35
N GLY A 159 -1.05 7.04 -7.83
CA GLY A 159 -1.79 7.07 -9.08
C GLY A 159 -3.30 6.98 -8.97
N PHE A 160 -3.87 7.11 -7.77
CA PHE A 160 -5.31 7.33 -7.64
C PHE A 160 -5.69 8.68 -8.27
N GLN A 161 -6.78 8.70 -9.03
CA GLN A 161 -7.18 9.86 -9.83
C GLN A 161 -8.54 10.45 -9.44
N ARG A 162 -9.31 9.77 -8.61
CA ARG A 162 -10.69 10.18 -8.28
C ARG A 162 -10.88 10.17 -6.78
N PHE A 163 -11.21 11.34 -6.21
CA PHE A 163 -11.35 11.54 -4.78
C PHE A 163 -12.69 12.15 -4.39
N VAL A 164 -13.21 11.70 -3.26
CA VAL A 164 -14.25 12.37 -2.48
C VAL A 164 -13.61 12.76 -1.15
N LEU A 165 -13.61 14.04 -0.81
CA LEU A 165 -13.05 14.56 0.43
C LEU A 165 -14.19 15.08 1.30
N VAL A 166 -14.21 14.66 2.56
CA VAL A 166 -15.24 15.03 3.55
C VAL A 166 -14.55 15.48 4.83
N ASP A 167 -14.68 16.76 5.18
CA ASP A 167 -14.10 17.34 6.39
C ASP A 167 -14.82 18.67 6.69
N PRO A 168 -15.32 18.91 7.92
CA PRO A 168 -16.05 20.14 8.26
C PRO A 168 -15.15 21.35 8.48
N ASP A 169 -13.86 21.13 8.72
CA ASP A 169 -12.97 22.15 9.25
C ASP A 169 -12.48 23.15 8.21
N ASN A 170 -12.19 24.32 8.70
CA ASN A 170 -11.36 25.29 8.01
C ASN A 170 -9.89 25.13 8.43
N THR A 171 -9.00 25.64 7.59
CA THR A 171 -7.57 25.66 7.87
C THR A 171 -7.24 26.64 8.99
N GLU A 172 -6.33 26.22 9.87
CA GLU A 172 -5.84 27.01 10.99
C GLU A 172 -4.32 27.20 10.93
N ALA A 173 -3.80 28.16 11.66
CA ALA A 173 -2.36 28.41 11.75
C ALA A 173 -1.58 27.18 12.25
N SER A 174 -2.18 26.39 13.13
CA SER A 174 -1.61 25.14 13.67
C SER A 174 -1.43 24.04 12.62
N ASP A 175 -2.17 24.08 11.52
CA ASP A 175 -2.07 23.11 10.44
C ASP A 175 -0.75 23.25 9.68
N ALA A 176 -0.14 24.45 9.66
CA ALA A 176 1.14 24.69 8.98
C ALA A 176 2.29 23.79 9.48
N ALA A 177 2.20 23.31 10.72
CA ALA A 177 3.25 22.45 11.31
C ALA A 177 3.07 20.94 11.02
N ARG A 178 1.93 20.51 10.46
CA ARG A 178 1.60 19.08 10.38
C ARG A 178 0.87 18.64 9.11
N HIS A 179 0.30 19.58 8.35
CA HIS A 179 -0.55 19.25 7.21
C HIS A 179 0.29 18.99 5.94
N ALA A 180 -0.12 18.00 5.13
CA ALA A 180 0.57 17.61 3.89
C ALA A 180 0.63 18.71 2.82
N PHE A 181 -0.30 19.64 2.86
CA PHE A 181 -0.44 20.75 1.92
C PHE A 181 -0.23 22.11 2.60
N ALA A 182 0.69 22.16 3.56
CA ALA A 182 0.99 23.37 4.34
C ALA A 182 1.36 24.59 3.47
N ASN A 183 2.01 24.37 2.32
CA ASN A 183 2.40 25.45 1.41
C ASN A 183 1.20 26.17 0.76
N GLY A 184 0.07 25.50 0.62
CA GLY A 184 -1.16 26.06 0.07
C GLY A 184 -2.16 26.53 1.12
N LEU A 185 -1.79 26.48 2.42
CA LEU A 185 -2.72 26.85 3.49
C LEU A 185 -3.10 28.34 3.44
N ARG A 186 -4.38 28.57 3.32
CA ARG A 186 -5.01 29.89 3.48
C ARG A 186 -5.92 29.79 4.70
N ILE A 187 -5.52 30.43 5.78
CA ILE A 187 -6.23 30.37 7.06
C ILE A 187 -7.68 30.81 6.88
N GLY A 188 -8.60 30.00 7.38
CA GLY A 188 -10.02 30.20 7.29
C GLY A 188 -10.71 29.60 6.07
N GLU A 189 -9.98 29.04 5.12
CA GLU A 189 -10.56 28.31 3.98
C GLU A 189 -10.88 26.85 4.35
N PRO A 190 -11.92 26.24 3.73
CA PRO A 190 -12.24 24.84 3.97
C PRO A 190 -11.05 23.91 3.66
N LYS A 191 -10.67 23.05 4.59
CA LYS A 191 -9.55 22.08 4.41
C LYS A 191 -9.71 21.24 3.16
N VAL A 192 -10.92 20.77 2.85
CA VAL A 192 -11.21 19.98 1.65
C VAL A 192 -10.86 20.71 0.35
N GLY A 193 -11.02 22.05 0.31
CA GLY A 193 -10.65 22.88 -0.84
C GLY A 193 -9.15 22.95 -1.04
N VAL A 194 -8.39 23.21 0.02
CA VAL A 194 -6.93 23.28 0.02
C VAL A 194 -6.32 21.92 -0.40
N VAL A 195 -6.85 20.82 0.13
CA VAL A 195 -6.41 19.46 -0.26
C VAL A 195 -6.73 19.20 -1.72
N ALA A 196 -7.92 19.56 -2.20
CA ALA A 196 -8.31 19.36 -3.60
C ALA A 196 -7.37 20.10 -4.58
N GLU A 197 -6.97 21.33 -4.27
CA GLU A 197 -6.00 22.08 -5.05
C GLU A 197 -4.62 21.40 -5.03
N GLY A 198 -4.12 21.04 -3.87
CA GLY A 198 -2.82 20.37 -3.73
C GLY A 198 -2.77 19.00 -4.40
N LEU A 199 -3.89 18.26 -4.48
CA LEU A 199 -3.96 17.02 -5.26
C LEU A 199 -3.81 17.28 -6.76
N ARG A 200 -4.42 18.36 -7.29
CA ARG A 200 -4.29 18.75 -8.70
C ARG A 200 -2.89 19.25 -9.05
N GLU A 201 -2.12 19.75 -8.09
CA GLU A 201 -0.70 20.07 -8.29
C GLU A 201 0.15 18.82 -8.50
N ILE A 202 -0.22 17.67 -7.89
CA ILE A 202 0.46 16.38 -8.10
C ILE A 202 0.13 15.82 -9.49
N ASP A 203 -1.14 15.87 -9.87
CA ASP A 203 -1.62 15.45 -11.18
C ASP A 203 -2.85 16.26 -11.59
N PRO A 204 -2.75 17.11 -12.63
CA PRO A 204 -3.88 17.93 -13.09
C PRO A 204 -5.12 17.13 -13.53
N ALA A 205 -4.97 15.84 -13.83
CA ALA A 205 -6.07 14.96 -14.20
C ALA A 205 -6.86 14.43 -12.99
N ILE A 206 -6.45 14.76 -11.75
CA ILE A 206 -7.18 14.32 -10.56
C ILE A 206 -8.53 15.05 -10.44
N GLU A 207 -9.58 14.24 -10.35
CA GLU A 207 -10.95 14.66 -10.09
C GLU A 207 -11.24 14.63 -8.60
N VAL A 208 -11.73 15.74 -8.04
CA VAL A 208 -12.05 15.85 -6.62
C VAL A 208 -13.45 16.40 -6.44
N SER A 209 -14.27 15.66 -5.70
CA SER A 209 -15.51 16.15 -5.09
C SER A 209 -15.24 16.50 -3.63
N ALA A 210 -15.36 17.76 -3.25
CA ALA A 210 -15.03 18.27 -1.93
C ALA A 210 -16.32 18.66 -1.17
N TYR A 211 -16.50 18.12 0.04
CA TYR A 211 -17.67 18.32 0.89
C TYR A 211 -17.22 18.85 2.26
N PRO A 212 -17.38 20.16 2.53
CA PRO A 212 -17.06 20.76 3.83
C PRO A 212 -18.18 20.48 4.84
N ILE A 213 -18.37 19.22 5.19
CA ILE A 213 -19.44 18.76 6.09
C ILE A 213 -18.92 17.77 7.13
N ALA A 214 -19.55 17.76 8.30
CA ALA A 214 -19.27 16.78 9.35
C ALA A 214 -19.89 15.42 9.05
N LEU A 215 -19.19 14.35 9.41
CA LEU A 215 -19.74 12.99 9.43
C LEU A 215 -20.58 12.80 10.71
N ASN A 216 -21.87 12.98 10.60
CA ASN A 216 -22.82 12.84 11.72
C ASN A 216 -23.90 11.79 11.42
N ILE A 217 -24.90 11.66 12.31
CA ILE A 217 -25.96 10.66 12.17
C ILE A 217 -26.79 10.85 10.90
N ASP A 218 -27.01 12.10 10.48
CA ASP A 218 -27.85 12.46 9.35
C ASP A 218 -27.10 12.39 8.01
N THR A 219 -25.77 12.20 8.03
CA THR A 219 -24.97 12.11 6.80
C THR A 219 -25.39 10.89 5.99
N ARG A 220 -25.90 11.15 4.78
CA ARG A 220 -26.35 10.12 3.84
C ARG A 220 -25.16 9.59 3.04
N LEU A 221 -24.61 8.46 3.48
CA LEU A 221 -23.42 7.87 2.85
C LEU A 221 -23.68 7.38 1.42
N ASP A 222 -24.90 6.97 1.09
CA ASP A 222 -25.24 6.52 -0.27
C ASP A 222 -25.11 7.67 -1.30
N GLU A 223 -25.38 8.89 -0.93
CA GLU A 223 -25.26 10.08 -1.79
C GLU A 223 -23.78 10.47 -2.01
N LEU A 224 -22.94 10.26 -1.01
CA LEU A 224 -21.50 10.59 -1.08
C LEU A 224 -20.65 9.49 -1.73
N LEU A 225 -21.05 8.23 -1.59
CA LEU A 225 -20.21 7.06 -1.86
C LEU A 225 -20.65 6.23 -3.06
N GLY A 226 -21.56 6.72 -3.91
CA GLY A 226 -22.21 5.94 -4.96
C GLY A 226 -21.29 5.03 -5.81
N ASP A 227 -20.20 5.58 -6.37
CA ASP A 227 -19.22 4.84 -7.20
C ASP A 227 -17.84 4.71 -6.56
N VAL A 228 -17.76 4.87 -5.24
CA VAL A 228 -16.53 4.75 -4.46
C VAL A 228 -16.10 3.28 -4.36
N GLY A 229 -14.82 3.02 -4.59
CA GLY A 229 -14.23 1.68 -4.48
C GLY A 229 -13.33 1.47 -3.25
N LEU A 230 -13.02 2.54 -2.50
CA LEU A 230 -12.26 2.51 -1.26
C LEU A 230 -12.69 3.65 -0.35
N ILE A 231 -12.94 3.33 0.91
CA ILE A 231 -13.21 4.32 1.95
C ILE A 231 -11.97 4.43 2.85
N VAL A 232 -11.61 5.66 3.21
CA VAL A 232 -10.58 5.97 4.22
C VAL A 232 -11.25 6.77 5.33
N ASN A 233 -11.11 6.32 6.56
CA ASN A 233 -11.54 7.04 7.75
C ASN A 233 -10.33 7.58 8.52
N ALA A 234 -10.15 8.88 8.50
CA ALA A 234 -9.22 9.63 9.34
C ALA A 234 -9.97 10.72 10.14
N ALA A 235 -11.32 10.67 10.18
CA ALA A 235 -12.15 11.59 10.93
C ALA A 235 -12.25 11.13 12.39
N ASP A 236 -11.90 12.00 13.30
CA ASP A 236 -11.89 11.76 14.75
C ASP A 236 -12.98 12.52 15.52
N GLU A 237 -13.84 13.26 14.83
CA GLU A 237 -15.00 13.91 15.42
C GLU A 237 -16.31 13.16 15.16
N PRO A 238 -17.14 12.96 16.19
CA PRO A 238 -16.95 13.28 17.62
C PRO A 238 -15.88 12.42 18.31
N TYR A 239 -15.53 11.26 17.75
CA TYR A 239 -14.38 10.39 18.09
C TYR A 239 -14.25 9.28 17.05
N ILE A 240 -13.02 8.82 16.84
CA ILE A 240 -12.67 7.85 15.78
C ILE A 240 -13.50 6.54 15.83
N GLY A 241 -13.90 6.09 17.02
CA GLY A 241 -14.73 4.90 17.17
C GLY A 241 -16.13 5.06 16.55
N TYR A 242 -16.74 6.23 16.71
CA TYR A 242 -18.05 6.54 16.11
C TYR A 242 -17.98 6.53 14.58
N THR A 243 -17.04 7.30 14.03
CA THR A 243 -16.86 7.41 12.57
C THR A 243 -16.51 6.07 11.95
N SER A 244 -15.64 5.30 12.62
CA SER A 244 -15.24 3.95 12.19
C SER A 244 -16.42 2.99 12.15
N VAL A 245 -17.27 2.97 13.18
CA VAL A 245 -18.46 2.10 13.22
C VAL A 245 -19.44 2.48 12.10
N LYS A 246 -19.72 3.78 11.92
CA LYS A 246 -20.63 4.26 10.87
C LYS A 246 -20.15 3.85 9.48
N LEU A 247 -18.89 4.14 9.15
CA LEU A 247 -18.32 3.85 7.84
C LEU A 247 -18.11 2.35 7.62
N SER A 248 -17.67 1.61 8.63
CA SER A 248 -17.49 0.16 8.54
C SER A 248 -18.80 -0.58 8.33
N ARG A 249 -19.89 -0.20 9.01
CA ARG A 249 -21.22 -0.79 8.79
C ARG A 249 -21.74 -0.56 7.38
N TYR A 250 -21.52 0.65 6.84
CA TYR A 250 -21.83 0.95 5.45
C TYR A 250 -20.97 0.09 4.50
N ALA A 251 -19.66 0.06 4.72
CA ALA A 251 -18.71 -0.67 3.89
C ALA A 251 -19.01 -2.19 3.84
N VAL A 252 -19.30 -2.81 4.98
CA VAL A 252 -19.67 -4.23 5.04
C VAL A 252 -20.95 -4.51 4.27
N ARG A 253 -21.98 -3.67 4.40
CA ARG A 253 -23.25 -3.80 3.68
C ARG A 253 -23.08 -3.64 2.17
N SER A 254 -22.24 -2.69 1.75
CA SER A 254 -21.98 -2.37 0.34
C SER A 254 -20.83 -3.17 -0.26
N ASN A 255 -20.24 -4.10 0.49
CA ASN A 255 -19.07 -4.91 0.10
C ASN A 255 -17.86 -4.06 -0.34
N LEU A 256 -17.62 -2.94 0.33
CA LEU A 256 -16.51 -2.03 0.07
C LEU A 256 -15.38 -2.20 1.10
N PRO A 257 -14.12 -2.13 0.70
CA PRO A 257 -13.01 -2.03 1.64
C PRO A 257 -13.02 -0.67 2.35
N VAL A 258 -12.67 -0.66 3.64
CA VAL A 258 -12.45 0.57 4.38
C VAL A 258 -11.15 0.50 5.16
N LEU A 259 -10.32 1.52 4.99
CA LEU A 259 -9.14 1.77 5.81
C LEU A 259 -9.54 2.65 7.00
N ILE A 260 -9.33 2.16 8.21
CA ILE A 260 -9.38 2.99 9.41
C ILE A 260 -7.96 3.48 9.65
N ALA A 261 -7.73 4.75 9.39
CA ALA A 261 -6.40 5.35 9.53
C ALA A 261 -6.04 5.72 10.98
N GLY A 262 -6.83 5.25 11.94
CA GLY A 262 -6.65 5.33 13.37
C GLY A 262 -6.27 6.71 13.91
N GLY A 263 -7.03 7.19 14.88
CA GLY A 263 -6.56 8.27 15.72
C GLY A 263 -5.23 7.86 16.34
N PHE A 264 -4.35 8.78 16.50
CA PHE A 264 -3.15 8.60 17.30
C PHE A 264 -3.29 9.43 18.56
N ASP A 265 -2.85 8.87 19.66
CA ASP A 265 -2.50 9.70 20.80
C ASP A 265 -1.24 10.49 20.42
N ALA A 266 -1.06 11.64 21.06
CA ALA A 266 0.03 12.56 20.80
C ALA A 266 1.45 11.93 20.78
N HIS A 267 1.60 10.71 21.21
CA HIS A 267 2.88 10.04 21.46
C HIS A 267 3.09 8.76 20.63
N LEU A 268 2.13 8.34 19.83
CA LEU A 268 2.24 7.15 18.99
C LEU A 268 1.57 7.33 17.64
N ALA A 269 1.98 6.51 16.65
CA ALA A 269 1.40 6.49 15.34
C ALA A 269 0.74 5.13 15.07
N SER A 270 -0.55 5.12 14.81
CA SER A 270 -1.28 3.92 14.39
C SER A 270 -1.02 3.62 12.92
N PHE A 271 -0.74 2.35 12.60
CA PHE A 271 -0.53 1.91 11.21
C PHE A 271 -1.83 1.73 10.40
N GLY A 272 -2.96 1.97 11.05
CA GLY A 272 -4.27 1.76 10.45
C GLY A 272 -4.66 0.30 10.29
N GLU A 273 -5.94 0.08 10.11
CA GLU A 273 -6.50 -1.24 9.84
C GLU A 273 -7.31 -1.24 8.55
N MET A 274 -7.04 -2.21 7.69
CA MET A 274 -7.84 -2.43 6.50
C MET A 274 -8.96 -3.42 6.81
N ILE A 275 -10.21 -2.96 6.75
CA ILE A 275 -11.39 -3.79 6.87
C ILE A 275 -11.81 -4.21 5.47
N VAL A 276 -11.65 -5.50 5.19
CA VAL A 276 -12.14 -6.16 3.98
C VAL A 276 -13.39 -6.95 4.36
N PRO A 277 -14.55 -6.63 3.81
CA PRO A 277 -15.82 -7.28 4.19
C PRO A 277 -15.72 -8.79 4.17
N ARG A 278 -16.20 -9.44 5.23
CA ARG A 278 -16.19 -10.90 5.45
C ARG A 278 -14.81 -11.56 5.55
N GLN A 279 -13.71 -10.84 5.39
CA GLN A 279 -12.35 -11.39 5.49
C GLN A 279 -11.63 -10.97 6.77
N THR A 280 -11.86 -9.73 7.22
CA THR A 280 -11.24 -9.17 8.41
C THR A 280 -12.31 -8.80 9.45
N PRO A 281 -11.94 -8.56 10.75
CA PRO A 281 -12.87 -8.00 11.71
C PRO A 281 -13.37 -6.62 11.25
N CYS A 282 -14.65 -6.34 11.44
CA CYS A 282 -15.22 -5.02 11.23
C CYS A 282 -15.07 -4.15 12.49
N ALA A 283 -15.42 -2.85 12.41
CA ALA A 283 -15.31 -1.96 13.56
C ALA A 283 -16.16 -2.42 14.77
N ASP A 284 -17.29 -3.09 14.54
CA ASP A 284 -18.09 -3.65 15.65
C ASP A 284 -17.36 -4.80 16.37
N CYS A 285 -16.54 -5.60 15.68
CA CYS A 285 -15.69 -6.60 16.32
C CYS A 285 -14.66 -5.93 17.25
N TYR A 286 -14.03 -4.83 16.81
CA TYR A 286 -13.13 -4.04 17.66
C TYR A 286 -13.85 -3.45 18.87
N VAL A 287 -15.04 -2.90 18.68
CA VAL A 287 -15.87 -2.38 19.80
C VAL A 287 -16.17 -3.47 20.83
N ASN A 288 -16.53 -4.68 20.36
CA ASN A 288 -16.80 -5.80 21.27
C ASN A 288 -15.52 -6.23 22.02
N TYR A 289 -14.40 -6.37 21.31
CA TYR A 289 -13.09 -6.67 21.92
C TYR A 289 -12.71 -5.68 23.03
N PHE A 290 -12.79 -4.38 22.76
CA PHE A 290 -12.48 -3.36 23.78
C PHE A 290 -13.49 -3.36 24.91
N ARG A 291 -14.77 -3.60 24.64
CA ARG A 291 -15.79 -3.71 25.69
C ARG A 291 -15.49 -4.87 26.65
N GLU A 292 -15.11 -6.02 26.12
CA GLU A 292 -14.75 -7.20 26.90
C GLU A 292 -13.44 -6.96 27.67
N SER A 293 -12.42 -6.42 27.01
CA SER A 293 -11.12 -6.13 27.61
C SER A 293 -11.18 -5.08 28.73
N LEU A 294 -12.20 -4.19 28.71
CA LEU A 294 -12.40 -3.11 29.69
C LEU A 294 -13.60 -3.38 30.61
N ALA A 295 -14.17 -4.60 30.61
CA ALA A 295 -15.37 -4.93 31.37
C ALA A 295 -15.24 -4.64 32.90
N ASP A 296 -14.05 -4.85 33.45
CA ASP A 296 -13.75 -4.64 34.85
C ASP A 296 -13.27 -3.19 35.17
N TRP A 297 -13.11 -2.37 34.15
CA TRP A 297 -12.66 -0.99 34.31
C TRP A 297 -13.83 -0.09 34.70
N LYS A 298 -13.70 0.54 35.88
CA LYS A 298 -14.63 1.59 36.27
C LYS A 298 -14.03 2.94 35.90
N PRO A 299 -14.60 3.67 34.95
CA PRO A 299 -14.08 4.99 34.59
C PRO A 299 -14.16 5.90 35.83
N VAL A 300 -13.04 6.49 36.19
CA VAL A 300 -12.97 7.54 37.18
C VAL A 300 -13.23 8.84 36.43
N HIS A 301 -14.11 9.69 36.99
CA HIS A 301 -14.36 11.01 36.43
C HIS A 301 -13.02 11.78 36.39
N HIS A 302 -12.56 12.09 35.19
CA HIS A 302 -11.33 12.85 35.02
C HIS A 302 -11.59 14.31 35.45
N PRO A 303 -10.79 14.89 36.34
CA PRO A 303 -11.01 16.25 36.81
C PRO A 303 -10.90 17.32 35.70
N VAL A 304 -10.27 16.95 34.58
CA VAL A 304 -10.22 17.78 33.35
C VAL A 304 -11.16 17.16 32.33
N THR A 305 -12.42 17.56 32.36
CA THR A 305 -13.45 17.05 31.43
C THR A 305 -13.36 17.67 30.05
N ASN A 306 -12.76 18.86 29.93
CA ASN A 306 -12.55 19.54 28.67
C ASN A 306 -11.07 19.61 28.37
N ARG A 307 -10.63 18.84 27.40
CA ARG A 307 -9.27 18.95 26.85
C ARG A 307 -9.28 20.07 25.78
N ASP A 308 -9.64 21.29 26.18
CA ASP A 308 -9.76 22.45 25.32
C ASP A 308 -8.44 22.88 24.64
N LYS A 309 -7.33 22.39 25.18
CA LYS A 309 -6.02 22.62 24.57
C LYS A 309 -5.60 21.31 23.90
N GLY A 310 -5.55 21.36 22.60
CA GLY A 310 -5.24 20.21 21.76
C GLY A 310 -4.08 19.37 22.28
N PHE A 311 -4.13 18.09 22.03
CA PHE A 311 -3.02 17.17 22.30
C PHE A 311 -1.79 17.61 21.53
N GLY A 312 -0.62 17.49 22.10
CA GLY A 312 0.62 17.63 21.39
C GLY A 312 0.65 16.61 20.23
N GLY A 313 1.15 17.00 19.10
CA GLY A 313 1.30 16.13 17.96
C GLY A 313 2.51 16.55 17.14
N TRP A 314 3.14 15.62 16.46
CA TRP A 314 4.28 15.90 15.62
C TRP A 314 4.02 15.41 14.20
N SER A 315 4.37 16.22 13.20
CA SER A 315 4.17 15.89 11.78
C SER A 315 4.73 14.54 11.39
N ALA A 316 5.91 14.16 11.95
CA ALA A 316 6.51 12.86 11.67
C ALA A 316 5.61 11.68 12.07
N LEU A 317 4.86 11.76 13.17
CA LEU A 317 3.92 10.71 13.57
C LEU A 317 2.73 10.63 12.61
N SER A 318 2.24 11.77 12.14
CA SER A 318 1.18 11.82 11.11
C SER A 318 1.64 11.18 9.79
N VAL A 319 2.88 11.46 9.37
CA VAL A 319 3.49 10.86 8.17
C VAL A 319 3.65 9.36 8.34
N ILE A 320 4.19 8.88 9.47
CA ILE A 320 4.35 7.44 9.74
C ILE A 320 3.00 6.73 9.69
N SER A 321 1.97 7.30 10.35
CA SER A 321 0.61 6.74 10.32
C SER A 321 0.07 6.68 8.89
N ALA A 322 0.17 7.77 8.14
CA ALA A 322 -0.34 7.86 6.78
C ALA A 322 0.37 6.88 5.85
N SER A 323 1.70 6.84 5.89
CA SER A 323 2.49 5.95 5.02
C SER A 323 2.25 4.48 5.34
N ALA A 324 2.17 4.11 6.63
CA ALA A 324 1.82 2.75 7.03
C ALA A 324 0.39 2.36 6.57
N ALA A 325 -0.57 3.28 6.68
CA ALA A 325 -1.93 3.10 6.20
C ALA A 325 -1.97 2.94 4.67
N CYS A 326 -1.23 3.74 3.91
CA CYS A 326 -1.11 3.61 2.46
C CYS A 326 -0.48 2.28 2.03
N LEU A 327 0.47 1.74 2.80
CA LEU A 327 0.99 0.39 2.57
C LEU A 327 -0.08 -0.69 2.77
N GLN A 328 -1.04 -0.53 3.68
CA GLN A 328 -2.18 -1.45 3.78
C GLN A 328 -3.09 -1.37 2.54
N VAL A 329 -3.31 -0.16 2.02
CA VAL A 329 -4.02 0.02 0.75
C VAL A 329 -3.28 -0.68 -0.39
N LEU A 330 -1.98 -0.47 -0.52
CA LEU A 330 -1.18 -1.13 -1.55
C LEU A 330 -1.28 -2.66 -1.47
N LYS A 331 -1.14 -3.24 -0.26
CA LYS A 331 -1.31 -4.68 -0.04
C LYS A 331 -2.68 -5.18 -0.51
N TYR A 332 -3.74 -4.43 -0.20
CA TYR A 332 -5.09 -4.75 -0.67
C TYR A 332 -5.19 -4.80 -2.19
N PHE A 333 -4.54 -3.86 -2.89
CA PHE A 333 -4.55 -3.83 -4.35
C PHE A 333 -3.66 -4.90 -4.99
N ILE A 334 -2.60 -5.34 -4.31
CA ILE A 334 -1.79 -6.49 -4.75
C ILE A 334 -2.61 -7.78 -4.57
N ASP A 335 -2.96 -8.12 -3.36
CA ASP A 335 -3.84 -9.25 -3.00
C ASP A 335 -4.51 -8.94 -1.65
N PRO A 336 -5.86 -8.94 -1.58
CA PRO A 336 -6.57 -8.74 -0.31
C PRO A 336 -6.17 -9.68 0.84
N LYS A 337 -5.54 -10.82 0.51
CA LYS A 337 -5.02 -11.76 1.51
C LYS A 337 -3.77 -11.26 2.24
N LEU A 338 -3.07 -10.28 1.67
CA LEU A 338 -1.86 -9.68 2.25
C LEU A 338 -2.15 -8.65 3.33
N VAL A 339 -3.40 -8.17 3.43
CA VAL A 339 -3.77 -7.23 4.50
C VAL A 339 -3.76 -7.92 5.86
N SER A 340 -3.43 -7.15 6.88
CA SER A 340 -3.47 -7.63 8.26
C SER A 340 -4.89 -8.05 8.65
N ARG A 341 -5.04 -9.28 9.13
CA ARG A 341 -6.35 -9.81 9.53
C ARG A 341 -6.63 -9.52 11.01
N GLY A 342 -6.88 -8.23 11.31
CA GLY A 342 -7.23 -7.78 12.65
C GLY A 342 -6.05 -7.45 13.55
N ARG A 343 -4.81 -7.43 13.04
CA ARG A 343 -3.66 -6.96 13.79
C ARG A 343 -3.56 -5.45 13.71
N ARG A 344 -3.73 -4.79 14.85
CA ARG A 344 -3.44 -3.38 15.02
C ARG A 344 -2.01 -3.19 15.49
N THR A 345 -1.31 -2.27 14.89
CA THR A 345 0.07 -1.94 15.23
C THR A 345 0.20 -0.44 15.46
N GLU A 346 0.90 -0.07 16.52
CA GLU A 346 1.18 1.30 16.91
C GLU A 346 2.69 1.46 17.06
N PHE A 347 3.23 2.52 16.48
CA PHE A 347 4.65 2.88 16.59
C PHE A 347 4.81 3.83 17.77
N LEU A 348 5.72 3.51 18.66
CA LEU A 348 6.06 4.28 19.84
C LEU A 348 7.27 5.18 19.55
N ALA A 349 7.04 6.50 19.51
CA ALA A 349 8.09 7.45 19.12
C ALA A 349 9.23 7.54 20.13
N GLN A 350 8.99 7.14 21.38
CA GLN A 350 9.93 7.28 22.48
C GLN A 350 11.17 6.38 22.31
N ASP A 351 10.98 5.16 21.82
CA ASP A 351 12.03 4.13 21.73
C ASP A 351 12.07 3.42 20.37
N TYR A 352 11.28 3.90 19.40
CA TYR A 352 11.13 3.32 18.06
C TYR A 352 10.58 1.88 18.05
N SER A 353 10.01 1.42 19.15
CA SER A 353 9.37 0.11 19.23
C SER A 353 7.97 0.13 18.60
N THR A 354 7.39 -1.04 18.44
CA THR A 354 6.00 -1.19 18.03
C THR A 354 5.23 -2.01 19.05
N TYR A 355 4.03 -1.56 19.36
CA TYR A 355 3.05 -2.33 20.13
C TYR A 355 2.01 -2.90 19.17
N SER A 356 1.65 -4.16 19.34
CA SER A 356 0.63 -4.79 18.48
C SER A 356 -0.30 -5.67 19.31
N PHE A 357 -1.58 -5.67 18.93
CA PHE A 357 -2.57 -6.63 19.42
C PHE A 357 -3.44 -7.12 18.28
N GLU A 358 -4.15 -8.22 18.47
CA GLU A 358 -4.97 -8.85 17.47
C GLU A 358 -6.42 -8.92 17.91
N VAL A 359 -7.32 -8.58 17.00
CA VAL A 359 -8.76 -8.73 17.14
C VAL A 359 -9.22 -9.78 16.14
N THR A 360 -9.87 -10.81 16.61
CA THR A 360 -10.41 -11.87 15.73
C THR A 360 -11.77 -11.45 15.16
N ARG A 361 -12.02 -11.78 13.89
CA ARG A 361 -13.36 -11.63 13.31
C ARG A 361 -14.34 -12.54 14.06
N ASP A 362 -15.34 -11.93 14.65
CA ASP A 362 -16.41 -12.67 15.34
C ASP A 362 -17.42 -13.21 14.31
N LEU A 363 -17.52 -14.53 14.21
CA LEU A 363 -18.44 -15.20 13.29
C LEU A 363 -19.92 -14.97 13.64
N HIS A 364 -20.20 -14.56 14.89
CA HIS A 364 -21.54 -14.19 15.37
C HIS A 364 -21.79 -12.67 15.35
N CYS A 365 -20.84 -11.89 14.84
CA CYS A 365 -21.00 -10.45 14.75
C CYS A 365 -22.24 -10.08 13.93
N LYS A 366 -23.09 -9.21 14.48
CA LYS A 366 -24.34 -8.77 13.81
C LYS A 366 -24.09 -8.01 12.50
N VAL A 367 -22.87 -7.52 12.27
CA VAL A 367 -22.49 -6.73 11.11
C VAL A 367 -21.73 -7.56 10.06
N CYS A 368 -20.67 -8.25 10.44
CA CYS A 368 -19.80 -8.97 9.50
C CYS A 368 -19.78 -10.50 9.70
N GLY A 369 -20.57 -11.03 10.62
CA GLY A 369 -20.65 -12.46 10.87
C GLY A 369 -21.24 -13.25 9.69
N ASP A 370 -21.00 -14.55 9.72
CA ASP A 370 -21.58 -15.48 8.74
C ASP A 370 -23.05 -15.72 9.09
N ARG A 371 -23.96 -15.30 8.21
CA ARG A 371 -25.40 -15.54 8.31
C ARG A 371 -25.83 -16.54 7.26
#